data_75eec1ca8bb0efb0435630119ef768a2
#
_entry.id   75eec1ca8bb0efb0435630119ef768a2
#
_cell.length_a   1.000
_cell.length_b   1.000
_cell.length_c   1.000
_cell.angle_alpha   90.00
_cell.angle_beta   90.00
_cell.angle_gamma   90.00
#
_symmetry.space_group_name_H-M   'P 1'
#
loop_
_entity.id
_entity.type
_entity.pdbx_description
1 polymer ?
#
loop_
_entity_poly.entity_id
_entity_poly.type
_entity_poly.pdbx_seq_one_letter_code
_entity_poly.pdbx_strand_id
1 'polypeptide(L)'
;MRGKSTFIQTEENSDMKRRLLLVMLISLFPCIVFAGHFSAAERTYNVLFIQSYNHRTPWNNDLTEGVRDGLARGGVKAKVTAEYLDADYWTFASECVIMRRICERARQRNTDLIITASDEAFYTLMHCGDSLPYKLPVVISGIKYPNDKLISSLPNVCGYTSKIDFEYLLENARRIFPHRTEVVCVSDSSLLSLKGVAEFERVWAGYQQKHPEYTLKTMNVQAQAPNPVISSICYEYNAYNRIVVAPKWTPFLSFIGKNSKAPVFAGQSLALTNGVFGVHDMAPYE
;
A
#
# COMPACT_ATOMS: atom_id res chain seq x y z
N MET A 1 -94.43 7.32 -1.51
CA MET A 1 -93.18 7.18 -0.70
C MET A 1 -91.97 6.91 -1.59
N ARG A 2 -91.44 7.92 -2.18
CA ARG A 2 -90.14 7.86 -2.91
C ARG A 2 -89.52 9.27 -2.77
N GLY A 3 -88.47 9.41 -1.99
CA GLY A 3 -87.77 10.70 -1.89
C GLY A 3 -86.88 10.87 -0.68
N LYS A 4 -86.10 9.84 -0.27
CA LYS A 4 -85.10 9.99 0.75
C LYS A 4 -83.74 9.30 0.47
N SER A 5 -83.59 8.63 -0.70
CA SER A 5 -82.36 7.87 -1.00
C SER A 5 -81.27 8.64 -1.78
N THR A 6 -81.63 9.78 -2.41
CA THR A 6 -80.70 10.47 -3.35
C THR A 6 -79.79 11.55 -2.67
N PHE A 7 -80.19 12.00 -1.46
CA PHE A 7 -79.41 13.09 -0.78
C PHE A 7 -78.22 12.60 0.03
N ILE A 8 -78.27 11.35 0.51
CA ILE A 8 -77.20 10.77 1.32
C ILE A 8 -75.98 10.33 0.46
N GLN A 9 -76.22 9.91 -0.80
CA GLN A 9 -75.13 9.49 -1.70
C GLN A 9 -74.29 10.64 -2.25
N THR A 10 -74.78 11.87 -2.27
CA THR A 10 -74.03 13.05 -2.76
C THR A 10 -73.11 13.64 -1.71
N GLU A 11 -73.44 13.58 -0.44
CA GLU A 11 -72.53 14.05 0.64
C GLU A 11 -71.39 13.07 0.89
N GLU A 12 -71.66 11.78 0.88
CA GLU A 12 -70.57 10.77 1.06
C GLU A 12 -69.51 10.80 -0.05
N ASN A 13 -69.97 11.07 -1.30
CA ASN A 13 -69.04 11.17 -2.44
C ASN A 13 -68.20 12.47 -2.43
N SER A 14 -68.74 13.54 -1.83
CA SER A 14 -68.01 14.82 -1.61
C SER A 14 -66.95 14.69 -0.54
N ASP A 15 -67.27 14.00 0.55
CA ASP A 15 -66.34 13.80 1.66
C ASP A 15 -65.21 12.83 1.31
N MET A 16 -65.52 11.79 0.54
CA MET A 16 -64.52 10.85 0.02
C MET A 16 -63.58 11.53 -0.97
N LYS A 17 -64.07 12.41 -1.84
CA LYS A 17 -63.21 13.20 -2.74
C LYS A 17 -62.33 14.20 -1.97
N ARG A 18 -62.82 14.84 -0.90
CA ARG A 18 -62.02 15.70 -0.02
C ARG A 18 -60.96 14.93 0.72
N ARG A 19 -61.27 13.73 1.23
CA ARG A 19 -60.29 12.86 1.90
C ARG A 19 -59.21 12.37 0.92
N LEU A 20 -59.58 12.00 -0.31
CA LEU A 20 -58.61 11.60 -1.35
C LEU A 20 -57.72 12.77 -1.75
N LEU A 21 -58.22 13.99 -1.86
CA LEU A 21 -57.44 15.20 -2.16
C LEU A 21 -56.47 15.54 -1.04
N LEU A 22 -56.91 15.38 0.22
CA LEU A 22 -56.05 15.61 1.39
C LEU A 22 -54.91 14.58 1.48
N VAL A 23 -55.18 13.31 1.19
CA VAL A 23 -54.17 12.25 1.14
C VAL A 23 -53.18 12.47 0.00
N MET A 24 -53.66 12.91 -1.18
CA MET A 24 -52.78 13.28 -2.29
C MET A 24 -51.90 14.49 -1.96
N LEU A 25 -52.40 15.51 -1.28
CA LEU A 25 -51.64 16.69 -0.85
C LEU A 25 -50.60 16.33 0.22
N ILE A 26 -50.92 15.42 1.14
CA ILE A 26 -49.99 14.95 2.18
C ILE A 26 -48.91 14.03 1.58
N SER A 27 -49.24 13.24 0.54
CA SER A 27 -48.24 12.37 -0.13
C SER A 27 -47.28 13.12 -1.06
N LEU A 28 -47.64 14.33 -1.53
CA LEU A 28 -46.74 15.19 -2.34
C LEU A 28 -45.81 16.07 -1.49
N PHE A 29 -46.14 16.27 -0.20
CA PHE A 29 -45.30 17.10 0.70
C PHE A 29 -43.90 16.53 0.99
N PRO A 30 -43.71 15.22 1.18
CA PRO A 30 -42.35 14.69 1.38
C PRO A 30 -41.46 14.75 0.12
N CYS A 31 -42.04 14.73 -1.09
CA CYS A 31 -41.25 14.85 -2.32
C CYS A 31 -40.71 16.26 -2.59
N ILE A 32 -41.39 17.30 -2.08
CA ILE A 32 -40.93 18.70 -2.26
C ILE A 32 -39.85 19.05 -1.22
N VAL A 33 -39.91 18.48 -0.02
CA VAL A 33 -38.92 18.73 1.05
C VAL A 33 -37.60 18.00 0.79
N PHE A 34 -37.59 16.85 0.06
CA PHE A 34 -36.37 16.14 -0.32
C PHE A 34 -35.71 16.65 -1.62
N ALA A 35 -36.36 17.54 -2.37
CA ALA A 35 -35.77 18.19 -3.53
C ALA A 35 -34.99 19.47 -3.17
N GLY A 36 -34.86 19.79 -1.87
CA GLY A 36 -33.83 20.69 -1.40
C GLY A 36 -32.48 20.03 -1.68
N HIS A 37 -31.80 20.47 -2.71
CA HIS A 37 -30.39 20.19 -2.90
C HIS A 37 -29.68 20.62 -1.61
N PHE A 38 -29.39 19.67 -0.72
CA PHE A 38 -28.29 19.80 0.20
C PHE A 38 -27.05 19.88 -0.69
N SER A 39 -26.75 21.05 -1.18
CA SER A 39 -25.40 21.39 -1.55
C SER A 39 -24.60 21.32 -0.23
N ALA A 40 -24.23 20.12 0.15
CA ALA A 40 -23.24 19.94 1.18
C ALA A 40 -22.05 20.79 0.72
N ALA A 41 -21.73 21.83 1.46
CA ALA A 41 -20.59 22.67 1.15
C ALA A 41 -19.44 21.70 0.87
N GLU A 42 -18.89 21.77 -0.33
CA GLU A 42 -17.95 20.81 -0.87
C GLU A 42 -16.72 20.78 0.03
N ARG A 43 -16.72 19.86 1.02
CA ARG A 43 -15.71 19.80 2.07
C ARG A 43 -14.38 19.41 1.43
N THR A 44 -13.35 20.19 1.66
CA THR A 44 -11.99 19.81 1.30
C THR A 44 -11.37 19.02 2.46
N TYR A 45 -10.93 17.80 2.19
CA TYR A 45 -10.29 16.92 3.17
C TYR A 45 -8.77 17.16 3.21
N ASN A 46 -8.20 17.20 4.41
CA ASN A 46 -6.75 17.26 4.62
C ASN A 46 -6.22 15.83 4.73
N VAL A 47 -5.48 15.38 3.73
CA VAL A 47 -4.90 14.04 3.68
C VAL A 47 -3.41 14.11 3.95
N LEU A 48 -2.95 13.40 4.95
CA LEU A 48 -1.54 13.18 5.23
C LEU A 48 -1.09 11.90 4.54
N PHE A 49 -0.09 11.99 3.67
CA PHE A 49 0.52 10.85 3.02
C PHE A 49 1.95 10.68 3.52
N ILE A 50 2.21 9.61 4.30
CA ILE A 50 3.51 9.31 4.90
C ILE A 50 4.18 8.23 4.06
N GLN A 51 5.35 8.52 3.54
CA GLN A 51 6.15 7.61 2.73
C GLN A 51 7.39 7.15 3.51
N SER A 52 7.72 5.86 3.41
CA SER A 52 8.86 5.27 4.11
C SER A 52 10.19 5.84 3.64
N TYR A 53 10.31 6.12 2.35
CA TYR A 53 11.58 6.51 1.72
C TYR A 53 11.61 8.00 1.39
N ASN A 54 12.76 8.53 0.97
CA ASN A 54 12.94 9.95 0.72
C ASN A 54 12.28 10.43 -0.59
N HIS A 55 12.10 11.75 -0.71
CA HIS A 55 11.49 12.39 -1.87
C HIS A 55 12.26 12.21 -3.19
N ARG A 56 13.55 11.85 -3.13
CA ARG A 56 14.38 11.58 -4.32
C ARG A 56 14.18 10.17 -4.88
N THR A 57 13.47 9.33 -4.15
CA THR A 57 13.13 7.99 -4.61
C THR A 57 12.13 8.12 -5.76
N PRO A 58 12.44 7.65 -6.96
CA PRO A 58 11.69 7.96 -8.18
C PRO A 58 10.18 7.71 -8.07
N TRP A 59 9.78 6.59 -7.46
CA TRP A 59 8.36 6.24 -7.33
C TRP A 59 7.58 7.04 -6.28
N ASN A 60 8.24 7.75 -5.36
CA ASN A 60 7.53 8.51 -4.33
C ASN A 60 6.71 9.65 -4.91
N ASN A 61 7.16 10.24 -6.00
CA ASN A 61 6.39 11.23 -6.75
C ASN A 61 5.20 10.57 -7.44
N ASP A 62 5.42 9.43 -8.11
CA ASP A 62 4.37 8.68 -8.81
C ASP A 62 3.28 8.22 -7.82
N LEU A 63 3.67 7.75 -6.62
CA LEU A 63 2.72 7.41 -5.56
C LEU A 63 1.91 8.62 -5.10
N THR A 64 2.57 9.77 -4.93
CA THR A 64 1.88 11.00 -4.51
C THR A 64 0.87 11.46 -5.55
N GLU A 65 1.26 11.46 -6.82
CA GLU A 65 0.34 11.78 -7.92
C GLU A 65 -0.78 10.74 -8.02
N GLY A 66 -0.46 9.45 -7.90
CA GLY A 66 -1.46 8.37 -7.89
C GLY A 66 -2.51 8.53 -6.78
N VAL A 67 -2.10 8.97 -5.58
CA VAL A 67 -3.04 9.30 -4.49
C VAL A 67 -3.92 10.49 -4.85
N ARG A 68 -3.35 11.57 -5.40
CA ARG A 68 -4.10 12.75 -5.83
C ARG A 68 -5.13 12.41 -6.91
N ASP A 69 -4.67 11.69 -7.93
CA ASP A 69 -5.52 11.26 -9.06
C ASP A 69 -6.63 10.31 -8.60
N GLY A 70 -6.32 9.38 -7.69
CA GLY A 70 -7.29 8.45 -7.14
C GLY A 70 -8.41 9.18 -6.39
N LEU A 71 -8.06 10.13 -5.52
CA LEU A 71 -9.01 10.96 -4.79
C LEU A 71 -9.86 11.83 -5.75
N ALA A 72 -9.22 12.46 -6.74
CA ALA A 72 -9.92 13.28 -7.73
C ALA A 72 -10.90 12.45 -8.57
N ARG A 73 -10.50 11.26 -9.05
CA ARG A 73 -11.38 10.33 -9.78
C ARG A 73 -12.53 9.82 -8.92
N GLY A 74 -12.31 9.67 -7.62
CA GLY A 74 -13.37 9.35 -6.65
C GLY A 74 -14.28 10.54 -6.30
N GLY A 75 -14.10 11.72 -6.90
CA GLY A 75 -14.87 12.92 -6.60
C GLY A 75 -14.56 13.53 -5.24
N VAL A 76 -13.43 13.16 -4.62
CA VAL A 76 -13.03 13.65 -3.30
C VAL A 76 -12.13 14.86 -3.46
N LYS A 77 -12.60 16.04 -3.00
CA LYS A 77 -11.78 17.24 -2.93
C LYS A 77 -10.82 17.13 -1.74
N ALA A 78 -9.54 16.97 -2.01
CA ALA A 78 -8.53 16.76 -0.96
C ALA A 78 -7.27 17.61 -1.16
N LYS A 79 -6.70 18.04 -0.04
CA LYS A 79 -5.36 18.61 0.04
C LYS A 79 -4.40 17.54 0.56
N VAL A 80 -3.62 16.93 -0.34
CA VAL A 80 -2.65 15.89 0.01
C VAL A 80 -1.32 16.52 0.39
N THR A 81 -0.86 16.25 1.61
CA THR A 81 0.46 16.63 2.11
C THR A 81 1.32 15.38 2.24
N ALA A 82 2.39 15.30 1.43
CA ALA A 82 3.35 14.21 1.53
C ALA A 82 4.43 14.53 2.58
N GLU A 83 4.75 13.54 3.41
CA GLU A 83 5.82 13.57 4.41
C GLU A 83 6.67 12.30 4.25
N TYR A 84 7.95 12.36 4.56
CA TYR A 84 8.93 11.30 4.29
C TYR A 84 9.67 10.91 5.57
N LEU A 85 9.88 9.60 5.79
CA LEU A 85 10.63 9.09 6.93
C LEU A 85 12.13 8.97 6.66
N ASP A 86 12.54 8.87 5.39
CA ASP A 86 13.93 8.56 5.00
C ASP A 86 14.47 7.28 5.66
N ALA A 87 13.64 6.24 5.75
CA ALA A 87 13.93 5.00 6.48
C ALA A 87 15.20 4.24 6.02
N ASP A 88 15.71 4.54 4.82
CA ASP A 88 16.98 3.98 4.34
C ASP A 88 18.22 4.56 5.04
N TYR A 89 18.09 5.72 5.69
CA TYR A 89 19.21 6.47 6.25
C TYR A 89 19.21 6.52 7.78
N TRP A 90 18.09 6.21 8.42
CA TRP A 90 17.88 6.43 9.84
C TRP A 90 17.73 5.14 10.62
N THR A 91 18.07 5.21 11.90
CA THR A 91 17.71 4.18 12.87
C THR A 91 16.22 4.32 13.23
N PHE A 92 15.61 3.26 13.73
CA PHE A 92 14.22 3.29 14.20
C PHE A 92 13.97 4.39 15.23
N ALA A 93 14.93 4.65 16.14
CA ALA A 93 14.81 5.75 17.10
C ALA A 93 14.72 7.13 16.42
N SER A 94 15.50 7.35 15.36
CA SER A 94 15.47 8.59 14.57
C SER A 94 14.18 8.71 13.78
N GLU A 95 13.69 7.62 13.19
CA GLU A 95 12.39 7.56 12.53
C GLU A 95 11.26 7.94 13.47
N CYS A 96 11.28 7.47 14.74
CA CYS A 96 10.31 7.86 15.75
C CYS A 96 10.32 9.37 16.04
N VAL A 97 11.47 10.01 16.06
CA VAL A 97 11.56 11.47 16.23
C VAL A 97 10.93 12.20 15.05
N ILE A 98 11.22 11.74 13.83
CA ILE A 98 10.62 12.29 12.60
C ILE A 98 9.10 12.11 12.62
N MET A 99 8.64 10.90 12.93
CA MET A 99 7.21 10.55 12.97
C MET A 99 6.43 11.42 13.97
N ARG A 100 6.95 11.65 15.17
CA ARG A 100 6.31 12.53 16.15
C ARG A 100 6.14 13.94 15.62
N ARG A 101 7.16 14.49 14.94
CA ARG A 101 7.07 15.81 14.27
C ARG A 101 6.03 15.83 13.14
N ILE A 102 5.95 14.75 12.35
CA ILE A 102 4.92 14.58 11.32
C ILE A 102 3.53 14.61 11.96
N CYS A 103 3.31 13.83 13.02
CA CYS A 103 2.04 13.77 13.73
C CYS A 103 1.65 15.11 14.39
N GLU A 104 2.61 15.86 14.91
CA GLU A 104 2.37 17.20 15.45
C GLU A 104 1.89 18.16 14.35
N ARG A 105 2.58 18.19 13.20
CA ARG A 105 2.13 18.99 12.04
C ARG A 105 0.76 18.55 11.51
N ALA A 106 0.48 17.25 11.55
CA ALA A 106 -0.81 16.69 11.14
C ALA A 106 -1.98 17.22 12.02
N ARG A 107 -1.77 17.29 13.35
CA ARG A 107 -2.74 17.87 14.28
C ARG A 107 -2.98 19.35 13.99
N GLN A 108 -1.92 20.11 13.76
CA GLN A 108 -2.02 21.54 13.44
C GLN A 108 -2.78 21.80 12.12
N ARG A 109 -2.68 20.89 11.17
CA ARG A 109 -3.35 20.96 9.86
C ARG A 109 -4.77 20.40 9.85
N ASN A 110 -5.28 19.92 11.00
CA ASN A 110 -6.59 19.25 11.10
C ASN A 110 -6.71 18.13 10.06
N THR A 111 -5.77 17.19 10.08
CA THR A 111 -5.76 16.03 9.18
C THR A 111 -7.00 15.18 9.37
N ASP A 112 -7.65 14.80 8.28
CA ASP A 112 -8.86 13.97 8.25
C ASP A 112 -8.57 12.50 7.98
N LEU A 113 -7.50 12.21 7.21
CA LEU A 113 -7.12 10.88 6.75
C LEU A 113 -5.59 10.76 6.73
N ILE A 114 -5.09 9.61 7.14
CA ILE A 114 -3.69 9.24 6.99
C ILE A 114 -3.57 8.13 5.94
N ILE A 115 -2.63 8.27 5.01
CA ILE A 115 -2.23 7.21 4.09
C ILE A 115 -0.76 6.92 4.37
N THR A 116 -0.39 5.64 4.46
CA THR A 116 1.02 5.23 4.61
C THR A 116 1.48 4.39 3.44
N ALA A 117 2.72 4.58 2.98
CA ALA A 117 3.34 3.75 1.95
C ALA A 117 4.50 2.96 2.53
N SER A 118 4.42 1.65 2.36
CA SER A 118 5.34 0.60 2.82
C SER A 118 5.32 0.38 4.34
N ASP A 119 6.05 -0.63 4.78
CA ASP A 119 6.02 -1.17 6.15
C ASP A 119 6.53 -0.16 7.19
N GLU A 120 7.65 0.52 6.91
CA GLU A 120 8.30 1.43 7.86
C GLU A 120 7.36 2.59 8.22
N ALA A 121 6.68 3.20 7.22
CA ALA A 121 5.75 4.30 7.48
C ALA A 121 4.60 3.88 8.39
N PHE A 122 3.99 2.71 8.13
CA PHE A 122 2.89 2.21 8.94
C PHE A 122 3.32 1.83 10.35
N TYR A 123 4.34 0.98 10.47
CA TYR A 123 4.74 0.49 11.80
C TYR A 123 5.33 1.60 12.67
N THR A 124 6.09 2.54 12.10
CA THR A 124 6.60 3.70 12.84
C THR A 124 5.44 4.61 13.27
N LEU A 125 4.42 4.80 12.42
CA LEU A 125 3.22 5.55 12.78
C LEU A 125 2.50 4.90 13.96
N MET A 126 2.26 3.58 13.92
CA MET A 126 1.57 2.86 14.98
C MET A 126 2.36 2.86 16.30
N HIS A 127 3.68 2.84 16.24
CA HIS A 127 4.53 2.81 17.44
C HIS A 127 4.79 4.20 18.02
N CYS A 128 4.98 5.22 17.19
CA CYS A 128 5.48 6.54 17.60
C CYS A 128 4.50 7.69 17.36
N GLY A 129 3.33 7.41 16.76
CA GLY A 129 2.34 8.42 16.38
C GLY A 129 1.40 8.86 17.52
N ASP A 130 1.67 8.43 18.76
CA ASP A 130 0.82 8.63 19.94
C ASP A 130 -0.63 8.16 19.71
N SER A 131 -1.61 9.03 19.97
CA SER A 131 -3.04 8.72 19.79
C SER A 131 -3.56 9.00 18.38
N LEU A 132 -2.78 9.62 17.48
CA LEU A 132 -3.25 10.08 16.18
C LEU A 132 -3.72 8.93 15.26
N PRO A 133 -2.94 7.85 15.08
CA PRO A 133 -3.35 6.75 14.20
C PRO A 133 -4.56 5.94 14.71
N TYR A 134 -4.90 6.08 15.98
CA TYR A 134 -6.07 5.42 16.57
C TYR A 134 -7.35 6.27 16.50
N LYS A 135 -7.23 7.55 16.15
CA LYS A 135 -8.35 8.51 16.07
C LYS A 135 -8.77 8.82 14.65
N LEU A 136 -7.88 8.68 13.69
CA LEU A 136 -8.11 8.98 12.29
C LEU A 136 -8.20 7.70 11.46
N PRO A 137 -8.95 7.69 10.36
CA PRO A 137 -8.84 6.64 9.36
C PRO A 137 -7.41 6.54 8.85
N VAL A 138 -6.90 5.31 8.70
CA VAL A 138 -5.58 5.02 8.16
C VAL A 138 -5.71 4.06 6.99
N VAL A 139 -5.20 4.46 5.83
CA VAL A 139 -5.10 3.60 4.66
C VAL A 139 -3.66 3.16 4.49
N ILE A 140 -3.44 1.86 4.52
CA ILE A 140 -2.13 1.26 4.27
C ILE A 140 -1.94 0.97 2.77
N SER A 141 -0.74 1.19 2.25
CA SER A 141 -0.39 0.89 0.87
C SER A 141 0.96 0.21 0.78
N GLY A 142 0.98 -0.99 0.19
CA GLY A 142 2.21 -1.70 -0.11
C GLY A 142 2.95 -2.29 1.09
N ILE A 143 2.25 -2.66 2.16
CA ILE A 143 2.86 -3.42 3.26
C ILE A 143 3.21 -4.83 2.76
N LYS A 144 4.47 -5.22 2.91
CA LYS A 144 4.98 -6.53 2.49
C LYS A 144 4.82 -7.60 3.57
N TYR A 145 4.98 -7.22 4.82
CA TYR A 145 4.94 -8.13 5.96
C TYR A 145 3.87 -7.70 6.96
N PRO A 146 2.57 -7.88 6.61
CA PRO A 146 1.48 -7.46 7.48
C PRO A 146 1.51 -8.20 8.81
N ASN A 147 1.30 -7.45 9.90
CA ASN A 147 1.01 -8.01 11.20
C ASN A 147 -0.52 -8.13 11.33
N ASP A 148 -1.07 -9.27 10.91
CA ASP A 148 -2.51 -9.52 10.86
C ASP A 148 -3.18 -9.29 12.22
N LYS A 149 -2.53 -9.72 13.31
CA LYS A 149 -3.05 -9.53 14.67
C LYS A 149 -3.17 -8.04 15.03
N LEU A 150 -2.19 -7.23 14.65
CA LEU A 150 -2.25 -5.78 14.87
C LEU A 150 -3.32 -5.15 13.99
N ILE A 151 -3.27 -5.39 12.69
CA ILE A 151 -4.14 -4.71 11.71
C ILE A 151 -5.61 -5.06 11.95
N SER A 152 -5.94 -6.33 12.18
CA SER A 152 -7.31 -6.77 12.48
C SER A 152 -7.85 -6.25 13.82
N SER A 153 -6.99 -5.80 14.73
CA SER A 153 -7.41 -5.14 15.97
C SER A 153 -7.74 -3.64 15.81
N LEU A 154 -7.52 -3.07 14.63
CA LEU A 154 -7.66 -1.65 14.33
C LEU A 154 -8.83 -1.41 13.37
N PRO A 155 -10.04 -1.05 13.87
CA PRO A 155 -11.23 -0.90 13.02
C PRO A 155 -11.16 0.28 12.06
N ASN A 156 -10.20 1.18 12.26
CA ASN A 156 -9.98 2.37 11.44
C ASN A 156 -8.84 2.21 10.41
N VAL A 157 -8.32 0.99 10.22
CA VAL A 157 -7.25 0.68 9.28
C VAL A 157 -7.78 -0.20 8.16
N CYS A 158 -7.50 0.17 6.92
CA CYS A 158 -7.76 -0.64 5.73
C CYS A 158 -6.67 -0.38 4.68
N GLY A 159 -6.63 -1.15 3.59
CA GLY A 159 -5.74 -0.86 2.46
C GLY A 159 -5.24 -2.08 1.69
N TYR A 160 -3.97 -2.01 1.24
CA TYR A 160 -3.39 -2.97 0.32
C TYR A 160 -2.04 -3.47 0.83
N THR A 161 -1.82 -4.77 0.67
CA THR A 161 -0.51 -5.40 0.90
C THR A 161 0.26 -5.54 -0.41
N SER A 162 1.59 -5.63 -0.29
CA SER A 162 2.48 -5.92 -1.41
C SER A 162 3.13 -7.28 -1.14
N LYS A 163 3.05 -8.20 -2.09
CA LYS A 163 3.59 -9.55 -1.94
C LYS A 163 4.65 -9.80 -3.00
N ILE A 164 5.75 -10.43 -2.60
CA ILE A 164 6.77 -10.87 -3.55
C ILE A 164 6.49 -12.32 -3.89
N ASP A 165 6.22 -12.61 -5.17
CA ASP A 165 6.11 -13.98 -5.64
C ASP A 165 7.51 -14.51 -6.00
N PHE A 166 8.18 -15.06 -5.01
CA PHE A 166 9.52 -15.62 -5.19
C PHE A 166 9.53 -16.87 -6.08
N GLU A 167 8.46 -17.66 -6.10
CA GLU A 167 8.38 -18.84 -6.97
C GLU A 167 8.33 -18.39 -8.43
N TYR A 168 7.48 -17.42 -8.75
CA TYR A 168 7.39 -16.82 -10.09
C TYR A 168 8.71 -16.16 -10.50
N LEU A 169 9.39 -15.48 -9.57
CA LEU A 169 10.70 -14.88 -9.81
C LEU A 169 11.75 -15.95 -10.19
N LEU A 170 11.82 -17.03 -9.42
CA LEU A 170 12.76 -18.13 -9.67
C LEU A 170 12.45 -18.85 -10.99
N GLU A 171 11.19 -19.11 -11.29
CA GLU A 171 10.79 -19.72 -12.57
C GLU A 171 11.11 -18.83 -13.76
N ASN A 172 10.93 -17.52 -13.67
CA ASN A 172 11.34 -16.59 -14.72
C ASN A 172 12.87 -16.57 -14.89
N ALA A 173 13.61 -16.54 -13.76
CA ALA A 173 15.06 -16.59 -13.80
C ALA A 173 15.55 -17.86 -14.50
N ARG A 174 14.96 -19.02 -14.18
CA ARG A 174 15.26 -20.30 -14.84
C ARG A 174 14.95 -20.29 -16.33
N ARG A 175 13.81 -19.72 -16.70
CA ARG A 175 13.40 -19.64 -18.13
C ARG A 175 14.31 -18.75 -18.95
N ILE A 176 14.77 -17.62 -18.38
CA ILE A 176 15.64 -16.65 -19.09
C ILE A 176 17.09 -17.13 -19.09
N PHE A 177 17.51 -17.80 -18.00
CA PHE A 177 18.90 -18.23 -17.79
C PHE A 177 18.98 -19.73 -17.42
N PRO A 178 18.59 -20.65 -18.33
CA PRO A 178 18.42 -22.09 -18.01
C PRO A 178 19.70 -22.80 -17.59
N HIS A 179 20.87 -22.23 -17.92
CA HIS A 179 22.18 -22.84 -17.58
C HIS A 179 22.77 -22.32 -16.26
N ARG A 180 22.02 -21.47 -15.53
CA ARG A 180 22.48 -20.90 -14.28
C ARG A 180 21.77 -21.57 -13.12
N THR A 181 22.52 -22.37 -12.37
CA THR A 181 21.94 -23.21 -11.30
C THR A 181 22.34 -22.79 -9.90
N GLU A 182 23.27 -21.83 -9.74
CA GLU A 182 23.61 -21.25 -8.44
C GLU A 182 22.82 -19.96 -8.19
N VAL A 183 21.93 -19.95 -7.19
CA VAL A 183 21.20 -18.78 -6.75
C VAL A 183 21.87 -18.17 -5.54
N VAL A 184 22.14 -16.88 -5.59
CA VAL A 184 22.71 -16.11 -4.49
C VAL A 184 21.66 -15.11 -3.99
N CYS A 185 21.12 -15.35 -2.79
CA CYS A 185 20.23 -14.41 -2.12
C CYS A 185 21.05 -13.39 -1.33
N VAL A 186 20.96 -12.12 -1.70
CA VAL A 186 21.71 -11.03 -1.09
C VAL A 186 20.78 -10.17 -0.24
N SER A 187 21.15 -9.97 1.02
CA SER A 187 20.37 -9.18 1.99
C SER A 187 21.25 -8.23 2.79
N ASP A 188 20.62 -7.27 3.44
CA ASP A 188 21.22 -6.49 4.52
C ASP A 188 20.62 -6.91 5.88
N SER A 189 21.04 -6.27 6.95
CA SER A 189 20.57 -6.56 8.31
C SER A 189 19.30 -5.79 8.70
N SER A 190 18.61 -5.14 7.76
CA SER A 190 17.34 -4.48 8.04
C SER A 190 16.22 -5.52 8.29
N LEU A 191 15.24 -5.16 9.11
CA LEU A 191 14.13 -6.06 9.47
C LEU A 191 13.40 -6.60 8.24
N LEU A 192 13.12 -5.76 7.24
CA LEU A 192 12.42 -6.18 6.03
C LEU A 192 13.27 -7.11 5.17
N SER A 193 14.57 -6.87 5.08
CA SER A 193 15.49 -7.74 4.35
C SER A 193 15.58 -9.11 5.00
N LEU A 194 15.70 -9.17 6.33
CA LEU A 194 15.72 -10.44 7.07
C LEU A 194 14.42 -11.23 6.92
N LYS A 195 13.26 -10.54 6.98
CA LYS A 195 11.96 -11.18 6.72
C LYS A 195 11.86 -11.69 5.28
N GLY A 196 12.34 -10.90 4.32
CA GLY A 196 12.37 -11.30 2.91
C GLY A 196 13.23 -12.53 2.66
N VAL A 197 14.40 -12.63 3.31
CA VAL A 197 15.25 -13.84 3.25
C VAL A 197 14.53 -15.05 3.82
N ALA A 198 13.92 -14.92 4.99
CA ALA A 198 13.20 -16.04 5.62
C ALA A 198 12.02 -16.53 4.75
N GLU A 199 11.30 -15.61 4.09
CA GLU A 199 10.27 -15.98 3.14
C GLU A 199 10.85 -16.65 1.89
N PHE A 200 11.92 -16.09 1.34
CA PHE A 200 12.60 -16.65 0.19
C PHE A 200 13.11 -18.07 0.48
N GLU A 201 13.76 -18.31 1.62
CA GLU A 201 14.26 -19.62 2.02
C GLU A 201 13.12 -20.65 2.19
N ARG A 202 11.96 -20.21 2.71
CA ARG A 202 10.76 -21.06 2.80
C ARG A 202 10.25 -21.48 1.41
N VAL A 203 10.21 -20.57 0.46
CA VAL A 203 9.83 -20.85 -0.94
C VAL A 203 10.89 -21.74 -1.60
N TRP A 204 12.17 -21.44 -1.34
CA TRP A 204 13.30 -22.19 -1.86
C TRP A 204 13.25 -23.69 -1.49
N ALA A 205 12.86 -24.02 -0.29
CA ALA A 205 12.74 -25.42 0.14
C ALA A 205 11.80 -26.26 -0.75
N GLY A 206 10.67 -25.66 -1.18
CA GLY A 206 9.77 -26.28 -2.15
C GLY A 206 10.30 -26.25 -3.58
N TYR A 207 10.98 -25.18 -3.96
CA TYR A 207 11.55 -25.02 -5.29
C TYR A 207 12.68 -26.02 -5.56
N GLN A 208 13.58 -26.21 -4.60
CA GLN A 208 14.70 -27.15 -4.71
C GLN A 208 14.25 -28.61 -4.82
N GLN A 209 13.10 -28.98 -4.23
CA GLN A 209 12.52 -30.31 -4.43
C GLN A 209 12.11 -30.59 -5.88
N LYS A 210 11.64 -29.54 -6.59
CA LYS A 210 11.26 -29.62 -8.00
C LYS A 210 12.49 -29.50 -8.93
N HIS A 211 13.54 -28.84 -8.47
CA HIS A 211 14.75 -28.47 -9.22
C HIS A 211 16.01 -28.78 -8.42
N PRO A 212 16.36 -30.07 -8.21
CA PRO A 212 17.46 -30.50 -7.35
C PRO A 212 18.86 -30.08 -7.86
N GLU A 213 18.96 -29.70 -9.11
CA GLU A 213 20.18 -29.19 -9.72
C GLU A 213 20.54 -27.76 -9.26
N TYR A 214 19.59 -27.04 -8.67
CA TYR A 214 19.83 -25.68 -8.17
C TYR A 214 20.37 -25.66 -6.77
N THR A 215 21.28 -24.73 -6.51
CA THR A 215 21.89 -24.49 -5.18
C THR A 215 21.63 -23.07 -4.71
N LEU A 216 21.45 -22.88 -3.39
CA LEU A 216 21.26 -21.58 -2.78
C LEU A 216 22.47 -21.20 -1.91
N LYS A 217 22.90 -19.95 -2.05
CA LYS A 217 23.83 -19.30 -1.14
C LYS A 217 23.21 -18.01 -0.63
N THR A 218 23.08 -17.86 0.68
CA THR A 218 22.60 -16.62 1.30
C THR A 218 23.79 -15.77 1.73
N MET A 219 23.75 -14.46 1.45
CA MET A 219 24.79 -13.49 1.76
C MET A 219 24.17 -12.26 2.41
N ASN A 220 24.61 -11.95 3.63
CA ASN A 220 24.25 -10.71 4.31
C ASN A 220 25.37 -9.68 4.12
N VAL A 221 25.01 -8.49 3.63
CA VAL A 221 25.95 -7.40 3.36
C VAL A 221 25.57 -6.18 4.19
N GLN A 222 26.53 -5.60 4.89
CA GLN A 222 26.31 -4.33 5.59
C GLN A 222 26.51 -3.17 4.61
N ALA A 223 25.54 -2.28 4.52
CA ALA A 223 25.48 -1.22 3.51
C ALA A 223 26.59 -0.14 3.63
N GLN A 224 27.39 -0.15 4.71
CA GLN A 224 28.32 0.94 5.05
C GLN A 224 29.81 0.67 4.77
N ALA A 225 30.18 -0.48 4.24
CA ALA A 225 31.60 -0.75 3.93
C ALA A 225 31.75 -1.28 2.50
N PRO A 226 32.86 -1.01 1.83
CA PRO A 226 33.24 -1.78 0.64
C PRO A 226 33.37 -3.24 1.05
N ASN A 227 32.30 -3.99 0.83
CA ASN A 227 32.18 -5.34 1.34
C ASN A 227 32.86 -6.29 0.36
N PRO A 228 33.85 -7.07 0.80
CA PRO A 228 34.54 -8.06 -0.03
C PRO A 228 33.60 -9.07 -0.66
N VAL A 229 32.43 -9.28 -0.06
CA VAL A 229 31.38 -10.14 -0.59
C VAL A 229 30.71 -9.53 -1.84
N ILE A 230 30.47 -8.23 -1.88
CA ILE A 230 29.96 -7.53 -3.07
C ILE A 230 31.00 -7.62 -4.19
N SER A 231 32.27 -7.42 -3.89
CA SER A 231 33.34 -7.59 -4.86
C SER A 231 33.38 -9.02 -5.40
N SER A 232 33.22 -10.04 -4.57
CA SER A 232 33.21 -11.43 -5.02
C SER A 232 32.06 -11.74 -5.97
N ILE A 233 30.85 -11.20 -5.72
CA ILE A 233 29.71 -11.37 -6.63
C ILE A 233 29.93 -10.64 -7.96
N CYS A 234 30.47 -9.42 -7.90
CA CYS A 234 30.67 -8.58 -9.08
C CYS A 234 31.86 -9.03 -9.94
N TYR A 235 32.92 -9.56 -9.34
CA TYR A 235 34.20 -9.84 -10.01
C TYR A 235 34.58 -11.32 -10.06
N GLU A 236 33.88 -12.22 -9.38
CA GLU A 236 34.16 -13.65 -9.43
C GLU A 236 34.06 -14.21 -10.86
N TYR A 237 35.06 -14.99 -11.23
CA TYR A 237 35.14 -15.65 -12.53
C TYR A 237 33.93 -16.58 -12.81
N ASN A 238 33.37 -17.17 -11.74
CA ASN A 238 32.23 -18.09 -11.81
C ASN A 238 30.85 -17.42 -11.77
N ALA A 239 30.77 -16.09 -11.85
CA ALA A 239 29.50 -15.38 -11.87
C ALA A 239 28.55 -15.78 -13.03
N TYR A 240 29.08 -16.44 -14.06
CA TYR A 240 28.31 -16.93 -15.20
C TYR A 240 27.25 -17.99 -14.84
N ASN A 241 27.45 -18.72 -13.73
CA ASN A 241 26.50 -19.74 -13.27
C ASN A 241 25.54 -19.21 -12.21
N ARG A 242 25.57 -17.93 -11.89
CA ARG A 242 24.83 -17.34 -10.76
C ARG A 242 23.62 -16.53 -11.20
N ILE A 243 22.59 -16.57 -10.35
CA ILE A 243 21.47 -15.66 -10.35
C ILE A 243 21.47 -14.98 -8.99
N VAL A 244 21.43 -13.65 -8.96
CA VAL A 244 21.35 -12.87 -7.73
C VAL A 244 19.91 -12.49 -7.45
N VAL A 245 19.44 -12.79 -6.24
CA VAL A 245 18.09 -12.41 -5.78
C VAL A 245 18.23 -11.48 -4.58
N ALA A 246 17.54 -10.35 -4.63
CA ALA A 246 17.48 -9.40 -3.53
C ALA A 246 16.02 -9.15 -3.13
N PRO A 247 15.60 -9.61 -1.94
CA PRO A 247 14.24 -9.45 -1.45
C PRO A 247 13.84 -8.00 -1.19
N LYS A 248 14.80 -7.16 -0.83
CA LYS A 248 14.59 -5.74 -0.56
C LYS A 248 15.46 -4.88 -1.46
N TRP A 249 14.89 -3.78 -1.95
CA TRP A 249 15.67 -2.70 -2.56
C TRP A 249 16.55 -1.99 -1.51
N THR A 250 17.81 -1.81 -1.83
CA THR A 250 18.75 -1.00 -1.06
C THR A 250 19.65 -0.20 -2.03
N PRO A 251 20.24 0.92 -1.63
CA PRO A 251 21.13 1.70 -2.49
C PRO A 251 22.29 0.87 -3.08
N PHE A 252 22.76 -0.17 -2.38
CA PHE A 252 23.81 -1.03 -2.91
C PHE A 252 23.37 -1.92 -4.08
N LEU A 253 22.08 -2.18 -4.25
CA LEU A 253 21.56 -2.93 -5.40
C LEU A 253 21.77 -2.18 -6.72
N SER A 254 21.75 -0.86 -6.71
CA SER A 254 22.16 -0.08 -7.89
C SER A 254 23.61 -0.37 -8.28
N PHE A 255 24.47 -0.54 -7.30
CA PHE A 255 25.88 -0.91 -7.53
C PHE A 255 25.96 -2.35 -8.06
N ILE A 256 25.28 -3.31 -7.43
CA ILE A 256 25.26 -4.71 -7.89
C ILE A 256 24.68 -4.79 -9.31
N GLY A 257 23.53 -4.17 -9.57
CA GLY A 257 22.89 -4.20 -10.89
C GLY A 257 23.77 -3.67 -12.01
N LYS A 258 24.57 -2.63 -11.71
CA LYS A 258 25.49 -2.03 -12.70
C LYS A 258 26.81 -2.81 -12.90
N ASN A 259 27.27 -3.52 -11.88
CA ASN A 259 28.61 -4.13 -11.88
C ASN A 259 28.58 -5.65 -11.85
N SER A 260 27.46 -6.29 -11.56
CA SER A 260 27.36 -7.75 -11.52
C SER A 260 27.43 -8.35 -12.93
N LYS A 261 28.21 -9.39 -13.09
CA LYS A 261 28.21 -10.25 -14.30
C LYS A 261 27.11 -11.30 -14.25
N ALA A 262 26.50 -11.53 -13.08
CA ALA A 262 25.34 -12.39 -12.93
C ALA A 262 24.04 -11.56 -13.08
N PRO A 263 22.95 -12.11 -13.64
CA PRO A 263 21.66 -11.48 -13.65
C PRO A 263 21.16 -11.25 -12.23
N VAL A 264 20.60 -10.08 -11.97
CA VAL A 264 20.10 -9.67 -10.64
C VAL A 264 18.59 -9.54 -10.69
N PHE A 265 17.90 -10.19 -9.77
CA PHE A 265 16.47 -10.14 -9.59
C PHE A 265 16.11 -9.51 -8.25
N ALA A 266 15.16 -8.62 -8.23
CA ALA A 266 14.67 -8.00 -6.99
C ALA A 266 13.15 -8.07 -6.92
N GLY A 267 12.64 -8.18 -5.71
CA GLY A 267 11.20 -8.24 -5.43
C GLY A 267 10.47 -6.91 -5.61
N GLN A 268 10.99 -5.99 -6.41
CA GLN A 268 10.38 -4.68 -6.64
C GLN A 268 10.54 -4.25 -8.10
N SER A 269 9.45 -3.75 -8.70
CA SER A 269 9.42 -3.28 -10.11
C SER A 269 10.43 -2.17 -10.40
N LEU A 270 10.80 -1.40 -9.40
CA LEU A 270 11.77 -0.31 -9.49
C LEU A 270 13.20 -0.75 -9.85
N ALA A 271 13.51 -1.98 -9.57
CA ALA A 271 14.76 -2.58 -9.95
C ALA A 271 15.02 -2.50 -11.47
N LEU A 272 13.97 -2.48 -12.30
CA LEU A 272 14.08 -2.42 -13.77
C LEU A 272 14.87 -1.21 -14.26
N THR A 273 14.75 -0.05 -13.63
CA THR A 273 15.48 1.18 -14.02
C THR A 273 16.98 1.12 -13.72
N ASN A 274 17.42 0.11 -12.96
CA ASN A 274 18.80 -0.05 -12.52
C ASN A 274 19.50 -1.29 -13.11
N GLY A 275 18.94 -1.84 -14.20
CA GLY A 275 19.50 -3.04 -14.87
C GLY A 275 19.24 -4.33 -14.09
N VAL A 276 18.22 -4.34 -13.23
CA VAL A 276 17.81 -5.47 -12.40
C VAL A 276 16.41 -5.92 -12.83
N PHE A 277 16.18 -7.23 -12.89
CA PHE A 277 14.85 -7.78 -13.14
C PHE A 277 13.98 -7.65 -11.88
N GLY A 278 12.76 -7.11 -12.00
CA GLY A 278 11.84 -6.87 -10.89
C GLY A 278 10.53 -7.63 -11.03
N VAL A 279 9.98 -8.05 -9.90
CA VAL A 279 8.63 -8.60 -9.78
C VAL A 279 7.93 -7.89 -8.64
N HIS A 280 6.70 -7.44 -8.85
CA HIS A 280 5.91 -6.78 -7.83
C HIS A 280 4.43 -7.11 -8.01
N ASP A 281 3.79 -7.41 -6.91
CA ASP A 281 2.37 -7.72 -6.86
C ASP A 281 1.69 -6.96 -5.72
N MET A 282 0.47 -6.47 -5.95
CA MET A 282 -0.32 -5.72 -4.98
C MET A 282 -1.67 -6.41 -4.79
N ALA A 283 -2.04 -6.70 -3.56
CA ALA A 283 -3.33 -7.28 -3.21
C ALA A 283 -4.05 -6.45 -2.13
N PRO A 284 -5.40 -6.36 -2.15
CA PRO A 284 -6.15 -5.77 -1.06
C PRO A 284 -5.88 -6.55 0.24
N TYR A 285 -5.86 -5.84 1.36
CA TYR A 285 -5.82 -6.46 2.69
C TYR A 285 -7.27 -6.81 3.08
N GLU A 286 -7.55 -8.11 3.24
CA GLU A 286 -8.83 -8.68 3.64
C GLU A 286 -8.96 -8.75 5.17
#